data_19eebaf8c1163718159ac444868fb707
#
_entry.id   19eebaf8c1163718159ac444868fb707
#
_cell.length_a   1.000
_cell.length_b   1.000
_cell.length_c   1.000
_cell.angle_alpha   90.00
_cell.angle_beta   90.00
_cell.angle_gamma   90.00
#
_symmetry.space_group_name_H-M   'P 1'
#
loop_
_entity.id
_entity.type
_entity.pdbx_description
1 polymer ?
#
loop_
_entity_poly.entity_id
_entity_poly.type
_entity_poly.pdbx_seq_one_letter_code
_entity_poly.pdbx_strand_id
1 'polypeptide(L)'
;FCRKFHNDTLPDLNLSGIEVRYLAFPRAGIGSKSYKKMASAWCAEEKTKALSSLKNSEAINEYICDNDPVGHQYSLGKKIGITGTPAMLLKDGTLLMGHRPATELLKIMGSD
;
A
#
# COMPACT_ATOMS: atom_id res chain seq x y z
N PHE A 1 -4.47 -8.65 -6.12
CA PHE A 1 -4.96 -7.34 -6.58
C PHE A 1 -4.05 -6.17 -6.20
N CYS A 2 -3.36 -6.23 -5.07
CA CYS A 2 -2.38 -5.19 -4.71
C CYS A 2 -1.22 -5.14 -5.69
N ARG A 3 -0.74 -6.29 -6.15
CA ARG A 3 0.30 -6.35 -7.18
C ARG A 3 -0.19 -5.72 -8.47
N LYS A 4 -1.43 -6.01 -8.87
CA LYS A 4 -2.03 -5.44 -10.07
C LYS A 4 -2.13 -3.93 -9.97
N PHE A 5 -2.57 -3.42 -8.81
CA PHE A 5 -2.59 -1.97 -8.57
C PHE A 5 -1.20 -1.37 -8.72
N HIS A 6 -0.20 -1.97 -8.08
CA HIS A 6 1.17 -1.45 -8.10
C HIS A 6 1.77 -1.42 -9.51
N ASN A 7 1.55 -2.49 -10.29
CA ASN A 7 2.17 -2.62 -11.61
C ASN A 7 1.40 -1.90 -12.71
N ASP A 8 0.07 -1.88 -12.64
CA ASP A 8 -0.77 -1.39 -13.74
C ASP A 8 -1.35 0.00 -13.47
N THR A 9 -1.80 0.26 -12.25
CA THR A 9 -2.52 1.51 -11.93
C THR A 9 -1.59 2.61 -11.44
N LEU A 10 -0.64 2.28 -10.57
CA LEU A 10 0.25 3.27 -9.97
C LEU A 10 1.04 4.09 -11.00
N PRO A 11 1.67 3.46 -12.03
CA PRO A 11 2.41 4.25 -13.00
C PRO A 11 1.56 5.30 -13.71
N ASP A 12 0.33 4.93 -14.07
CA ASP A 12 -0.59 5.85 -14.75
C ASP A 12 -1.04 7.01 -13.86
N LEU A 13 -1.27 6.73 -12.58
CA LEU A 13 -1.59 7.78 -11.60
C LEU A 13 -0.42 8.74 -11.44
N ASN A 14 0.80 8.23 -11.34
CA ASN A 14 1.98 9.06 -11.21
C ASN A 14 2.21 9.93 -12.45
N LEU A 15 1.98 9.38 -13.64
CA LEU A 15 2.07 10.15 -14.89
C LEU A 15 1.03 11.26 -14.95
N SER A 16 -0.11 11.07 -14.28
CA SER A 16 -1.16 12.09 -14.20
C SER A 16 -0.94 13.10 -13.08
N GLY A 17 0.19 13.06 -12.40
CA GLY A 17 0.54 13.99 -11.33
C GLY A 17 -0.04 13.64 -9.97
N ILE A 18 -0.55 12.43 -9.79
CA ILE A 18 -1.12 11.98 -8.52
C ILE A 18 -0.03 11.33 -7.67
N GLU A 19 0.13 11.82 -6.46
CA GLU A 19 1.00 11.21 -5.45
C GLU A 19 0.24 10.09 -4.75
N VAL A 20 0.85 8.90 -4.70
CA VAL A 20 0.28 7.75 -4.01
C VAL A 20 1.16 7.42 -2.81
N ARG A 21 0.57 7.42 -1.63
CA ARG A 21 1.25 7.05 -0.38
C ARG A 21 0.77 5.68 0.06
N TYR A 22 1.72 4.75 0.18
CA TYR A 22 1.43 3.42 0.66
C TYR A 22 1.44 3.37 2.18
N LEU A 23 0.44 2.66 2.72
CA LEU A 23 0.41 2.26 4.10
C LEU A 23 0.30 0.74 4.14
N ALA A 24 0.91 0.13 5.14
CA ALA A 24 0.91 -1.32 5.26
C ALA A 24 -0.37 -1.82 5.94
N PHE A 25 -0.93 -2.89 5.39
CA PHE A 25 -2.07 -3.56 6.01
C PHE A 25 -1.89 -5.08 5.86
N PRO A 26 -1.08 -5.71 6.73
CA PRO A 26 -0.87 -7.16 6.70
C PRO A 26 -2.15 -7.87 7.16
N ARG A 27 -2.94 -8.38 6.23
CA ARG A 27 -4.26 -8.95 6.50
C ARG A 27 -4.24 -10.08 7.52
N ALA A 28 -3.15 -10.84 7.60
CA ALA A 28 -2.99 -11.91 8.58
C ALA A 28 -2.66 -11.40 9.99
N GLY A 29 -2.46 -10.08 10.14
CA GLY A 29 -2.26 -9.43 11.43
C GLY A 29 -0.80 -9.30 11.85
N ILE A 30 -0.62 -8.68 13.01
CA ILE A 30 0.69 -8.44 13.61
C ILE A 30 1.35 -9.78 13.97
N GLY A 31 2.63 -9.92 13.64
CA GLY A 31 3.39 -11.14 13.91
C GLY A 31 3.32 -12.20 12.82
N SER A 32 2.50 -12.02 11.79
CA SER A 32 2.42 -12.92 10.66
C SER A 32 3.63 -12.81 9.73
N LYS A 33 3.76 -13.74 8.77
CA LYS A 33 4.82 -13.67 7.76
C LYS A 33 4.67 -12.42 6.90
N SER A 34 3.44 -12.06 6.52
CA SER A 34 3.20 -10.84 5.74
C SER A 34 3.56 -9.59 6.53
N TYR A 35 3.29 -9.55 7.84
CA TYR A 35 3.74 -8.46 8.69
C TYR A 35 5.26 -8.31 8.64
N LYS A 36 5.99 -9.39 8.82
CA LYS A 36 7.46 -9.37 8.83
C LYS A 36 8.02 -8.86 7.51
N LYS A 37 7.46 -9.29 6.39
CA LYS A 37 7.87 -8.82 5.07
C LYS A 37 7.60 -7.32 4.90
N MET A 38 6.41 -6.85 5.27
CA MET A 38 6.06 -5.44 5.17
C MET A 38 6.92 -4.59 6.08
N ALA A 39 7.14 -5.01 7.33
CA ALA A 39 8.01 -4.30 8.25
C ALA A 39 9.43 -4.18 7.71
N SER A 40 9.95 -5.26 7.11
CA SER A 40 11.28 -5.25 6.50
C SER A 40 11.38 -4.23 5.35
N ALA A 41 10.32 -4.11 4.54
CA ALA A 41 10.28 -3.12 3.47
C ALA A 41 10.26 -1.70 4.02
N TRP A 42 9.46 -1.44 5.05
CA TRP A 42 9.40 -0.11 5.68
C TRP A 42 10.66 0.27 6.44
N CYS A 43 11.43 -0.72 6.90
CA CYS A 43 12.72 -0.49 7.57
C CYS A 43 13.91 -0.48 6.62
N ALA A 44 13.72 -0.75 5.33
CA ALA A 44 14.78 -0.74 4.34
C ALA A 44 15.25 0.69 4.04
N GLU A 45 16.51 0.84 3.65
CA GLU A 45 17.05 2.14 3.24
C GLU A 45 16.32 2.68 2.01
N GLU A 46 16.08 1.83 1.03
CA GLU A 46 15.33 2.16 -0.19
C GLU A 46 13.94 1.54 -0.10
N LYS A 47 13.03 2.19 0.63
CA LYS A 47 11.69 1.67 0.93
C LYS A 47 10.88 1.37 -0.33
N THR A 48 10.89 2.28 -1.29
CA THR A 48 10.13 2.13 -2.53
C THR A 48 10.59 0.90 -3.32
N LYS A 49 11.90 0.71 -3.40
CA LYS A 49 12.48 -0.44 -4.09
C LYS A 49 12.14 -1.75 -3.39
N ALA A 50 12.26 -1.78 -2.06
CA ALA A 50 11.93 -2.96 -1.27
C ALA A 50 10.44 -3.31 -1.41
N LEU A 51 9.56 -2.32 -1.38
CA LEU A 51 8.13 -2.54 -1.55
C LEU A 51 7.81 -3.09 -2.95
N SER A 52 8.44 -2.55 -3.98
CA SER A 52 8.26 -3.06 -5.35
C SER A 52 8.70 -4.52 -5.46
N SER A 53 9.82 -4.88 -4.83
CA SER A 53 10.29 -6.27 -4.80
C SER A 53 9.27 -7.19 -4.13
N LEU A 54 8.69 -6.77 -3.01
CA LEU A 54 7.65 -7.55 -2.33
C LEU A 54 6.40 -7.73 -3.20
N LYS A 55 5.96 -6.66 -3.86
CA LYS A 55 4.77 -6.72 -4.73
C LYS A 55 4.96 -7.70 -5.89
N ASN A 56 6.19 -7.89 -6.33
CA ASN A 56 6.54 -8.80 -7.42
C ASN A 56 7.07 -10.15 -6.91
N SER A 57 6.86 -10.47 -5.66
CA SER A 57 7.27 -11.74 -5.03
C SER A 57 8.78 -11.97 -5.04
N GLU A 58 9.56 -10.91 -5.09
CA GLU A 58 11.01 -10.99 -5.00
C GLU A 58 11.45 -10.97 -3.53
N ALA A 59 12.56 -11.64 -3.25
CA ALA A 59 13.09 -11.68 -1.88
C ALA A 59 13.71 -10.34 -1.49
N ILE A 60 13.55 -9.98 -0.22
CA ILE A 60 14.23 -8.84 0.39
C ILE A 60 14.89 -9.27 1.69
N ASN A 61 15.84 -8.47 2.18
CA ASN A 61 16.45 -8.73 3.47
C ASN A 61 15.42 -8.57 4.58
N GLU A 62 15.29 -9.57 5.44
CA GLU A 62 14.39 -9.51 6.58
C GLU A 62 15.07 -8.75 7.71
N TYR A 63 14.53 -7.56 8.02
CA TYR A 63 15.01 -6.72 9.10
C TYR A 63 13.87 -5.86 9.62
N ILE A 64 13.54 -6.04 10.89
CA ILE A 64 12.49 -5.26 11.55
C ILE A 64 13.15 -4.28 12.50
N CYS A 65 13.06 -2.99 12.20
CA CYS A 65 13.65 -1.94 13.01
C CYS A 65 12.78 -1.64 14.24
N ASP A 66 13.38 -1.03 15.25
CA ASP A 66 12.70 -0.72 16.51
C ASP A 66 11.53 0.25 16.34
N ASN A 67 11.63 1.15 15.36
CA ASN A 67 10.59 2.15 15.07
C ASN A 67 9.72 1.76 13.87
N ASP A 68 9.56 0.47 13.62
CA ASP A 68 8.72 -0.04 12.55
C ASP A 68 7.29 0.53 12.62
N PRO A 69 6.80 1.20 11.56
CA PRO A 69 5.49 1.84 11.58
C PRO A 69 4.33 0.93 11.20
N VAL A 70 4.59 -0.31 10.79
CA VAL A 70 3.56 -1.19 10.20
C VAL A 70 2.45 -1.50 11.20
N GLY A 71 2.77 -1.70 12.48
CA GLY A 71 1.77 -1.95 13.51
C GLY A 71 0.78 -0.79 13.67
N HIS A 72 1.29 0.45 13.66
CA HIS A 72 0.45 1.64 13.74
C HIS A 72 -0.41 1.80 12.49
N GLN A 73 0.16 1.54 11.31
CA GLN A 73 -0.56 1.61 10.05
C GLN A 73 -1.68 0.58 9.99
N TYR A 74 -1.42 -0.63 10.45
CA TYR A 74 -2.42 -1.68 10.53
C TYR A 74 -3.57 -1.29 11.47
N SER A 75 -3.26 -0.78 12.65
CA SER A 75 -4.25 -0.34 13.63
C SER A 75 -5.11 0.81 13.08
N LEU A 76 -4.48 1.77 12.39
CA LEU A 76 -5.20 2.87 11.75
C LEU A 76 -6.15 2.36 10.68
N GLY A 77 -5.70 1.43 9.84
CA GLY A 77 -6.55 0.84 8.82
C GLY A 77 -7.79 0.18 9.39
N LYS A 78 -7.64 -0.55 10.48
CA LYS A 78 -8.78 -1.15 11.17
C LYS A 78 -9.74 -0.11 11.74
N LYS A 79 -9.23 0.97 12.31
CA LYS A 79 -10.05 2.05 12.85
C LYS A 79 -10.90 2.73 11.79
N ILE A 80 -10.38 2.93 10.60
CA ILE A 80 -11.12 3.59 9.51
C ILE A 80 -11.98 2.62 8.69
N GLY A 81 -12.02 1.36 9.06
CA GLY A 81 -12.93 0.39 8.47
C GLY A 81 -12.38 -0.40 7.30
N ILE A 82 -11.07 -0.50 7.14
CA ILE A 82 -10.48 -1.32 6.08
C ILE A 82 -10.65 -2.79 6.40
N THR A 83 -11.29 -3.53 5.50
CA THR A 83 -11.56 -4.96 5.65
C THR A 83 -10.89 -5.82 4.59
N GLY A 84 -10.23 -5.22 3.62
CA GLY A 84 -9.53 -5.93 2.56
C GLY A 84 -8.59 -5.00 1.81
N THR A 85 -7.81 -5.54 0.90
CA THR A 85 -6.82 -4.79 0.12
C THR A 85 -6.93 -5.12 -1.38
N PRO A 86 -6.58 -4.20 -2.27
CA PRO A 86 -6.21 -2.82 -1.95
C PRO A 86 -7.39 -1.99 -1.47
N ALA A 87 -7.10 -0.99 -0.66
CA ALA A 87 -8.07 0.01 -0.25
C ALA A 87 -7.43 1.38 -0.46
N MET A 88 -8.22 2.35 -0.90
CA MET A 88 -7.70 3.67 -1.24
C MET A 88 -8.48 4.73 -0.50
N LEU A 89 -7.76 5.63 0.16
CA LEU A 89 -8.34 6.78 0.84
C LEU A 89 -8.01 8.03 0.03
N LEU A 90 -9.03 8.72 -0.41
CA LEU A 90 -8.89 9.96 -1.17
C LEU A 90 -8.70 11.16 -0.24
N LYS A 91 -8.22 12.25 -0.78
CA LYS A 91 -7.95 13.47 -0.03
C LYS A 91 -9.18 14.00 0.70
N ASP A 92 -10.36 13.82 0.13
CA ASP A 92 -11.63 14.27 0.73
C ASP A 92 -12.20 13.32 1.79
N GLY A 93 -11.50 12.21 2.06
CA GLY A 93 -11.96 11.22 3.03
C GLY A 93 -12.73 10.04 2.44
N THR A 94 -12.99 10.04 1.14
CA THR A 94 -13.68 8.92 0.48
C THR A 94 -12.83 7.66 0.53
N LEU A 95 -13.40 6.55 1.01
CA LEU A 95 -12.75 5.27 1.08
C LEU A 95 -13.25 4.37 -0.05
N LEU A 96 -12.34 3.89 -0.88
CA LEU A 96 -12.63 2.99 -1.98
C LEU A 96 -12.01 1.62 -1.70
N MET A 97 -12.81 0.57 -1.83
CA MET A 97 -12.36 -0.80 -1.59
C MET A 97 -12.17 -1.53 -2.91
N GLY A 98 -11.10 -2.34 -2.99
CA GLY A 98 -10.80 -3.17 -4.15
C GLY A 98 -10.02 -2.43 -5.24
N HIS A 99 -9.48 -3.20 -6.17
CA HIS A 99 -8.69 -2.66 -7.28
C HIS A 99 -9.58 -1.89 -8.27
N ARG A 100 -9.07 -0.74 -8.73
CA ARG A 100 -9.72 0.07 -9.77
C ARG A 100 -8.67 0.54 -10.77
N PRO A 101 -9.00 0.59 -12.07
CA PRO A 101 -8.07 1.16 -13.06
C PRO A 101 -7.84 2.64 -12.84
N ALA A 102 -6.71 3.15 -13.32
CA ALA A 102 -6.37 4.57 -13.18
C ALA A 102 -7.41 5.49 -13.79
N THR A 103 -7.99 5.13 -14.94
CA THR A 103 -9.03 5.93 -15.59
C THR A 103 -10.26 6.13 -14.70
N GLU A 104 -10.68 5.08 -13.99
CA GLU A 104 -11.80 5.16 -13.07
C GLU A 104 -11.47 6.02 -11.85
N LEU A 105 -10.27 5.86 -11.29
CA LEU A 105 -9.83 6.64 -10.14
C LEU A 105 -9.75 8.13 -10.47
N LEU A 106 -9.21 8.47 -11.63
CA LEU A 106 -9.11 9.86 -12.07
C LEU A 106 -10.49 10.52 -12.21
N LYS A 107 -11.49 9.79 -12.71
CA LYS A 107 -12.87 10.28 -12.77
C LYS A 107 -13.43 10.52 -11.37
N ILE A 108 -13.26 9.58 -10.46
CA ILE A 108 -13.77 9.69 -9.09
C ILE A 108 -13.14 10.90 -8.39
N MET A 109 -11.83 11.14 -8.62
CA MET A 109 -11.11 12.25 -8.01
C MET A 109 -11.41 13.61 -8.67
N GLY A 110 -12.19 13.61 -9.75
CA GLY A 110 -12.49 14.84 -10.46
C GLY A 110 -11.33 15.42 -11.26
N SER A 111 -10.35 14.61 -11.57
CA SER A 111 -9.20 15.02 -12.41
C SER A 111 -9.56 14.77 -13.87
N ASP A 112 -9.68 15.80 -14.60
CA ASP A 112 -9.96 15.71 -16.04
C ASP A 112 -8.69 15.68 -16.87
#